data_889ce2eaf7776a098aa6f59403cc00c0
#
_entry.id   889ce2eaf7776a098aa6f59403cc00c0
#
_cell.length_a   1.000
_cell.length_b   1.000
_cell.length_c   1.000
_cell.angle_alpha   90.00
_cell.angle_beta   90.00
_cell.angle_gamma   90.00
#
_symmetry.space_group_name_H-M   'P 1'
#
loop_
_entity.id
_entity.type
_entity.pdbx_description
1 polymer ?
#
loop_
_entity_poly.entity_id
_entity_poly.type
_entity_poly.pdbx_seq_one_letter_code
_entity_poly.pdbx_strand_id
1 'polypeptide(L)'
;MNELLTRTLASMTAGPLPWLVLTIACYLGAVWLYKRSGQQPWLIPVFTAVPVIVCVLLLTGTPYATYQQGTAWLSLLVGPATVALALPLYAQRDRIRRLWRPIAVSLVVGCVVALLSAMGIAWLFGASMESMVSLAPKSATIPIALPLAERFGGLPSLAAVAVAITGIAGTIVAPLILRLLRCTDPAVEGFALGLTAHAIGTARSIQMNPTAGAFSALAMGLNGVATAVAMPLLMALL
;
A
#
# COMPACT_ATOMS: atom_id res chain seq x y z
N MET A 1 9.33 -9.82 -41.39
CA MET A 1 9.52 -10.37 -40.03
C MET A 1 8.92 -9.46 -38.97
N ASN A 2 9.11 -8.15 -39.01
CA ASN A 2 8.54 -7.20 -38.03
C ASN A 2 7.01 -7.11 -38.04
N GLU A 3 6.34 -7.16 -39.20
CA GLU A 3 4.86 -7.04 -39.25
C GLU A 3 4.11 -8.26 -38.72
N LEU A 4 4.65 -9.46 -38.89
CA LEU A 4 4.08 -10.67 -38.31
C LEU A 4 4.25 -10.67 -36.79
N LEU A 5 5.41 -10.28 -36.29
CA LEU A 5 5.67 -10.12 -34.85
C LEU A 5 4.76 -9.05 -34.22
N THR A 6 4.58 -7.89 -34.87
CA THR A 6 3.67 -6.84 -34.38
C THR A 6 2.22 -7.26 -34.41
N ARG A 7 1.75 -7.97 -35.43
CA ARG A 7 0.37 -8.50 -35.51
C ARG A 7 0.14 -9.62 -34.47
N THR A 8 1.12 -10.49 -34.26
CA THR A 8 1.01 -11.56 -33.24
C THR A 8 1.04 -10.96 -31.83
N LEU A 9 1.89 -9.99 -31.56
CA LEU A 9 1.91 -9.27 -30.28
C LEU A 9 0.61 -8.49 -30.07
N ALA A 10 0.09 -7.80 -31.09
CA ALA A 10 -1.17 -7.08 -31.02
C ALA A 10 -2.36 -7.99 -30.76
N SER A 11 -2.41 -9.20 -31.39
CA SER A 11 -3.46 -10.16 -31.11
C SER A 11 -3.33 -10.82 -29.74
N MET A 12 -2.12 -11.02 -29.24
CA MET A 12 -1.88 -11.53 -27.87
C MET A 12 -2.21 -10.48 -26.79
N THR A 13 -2.11 -9.19 -27.09
CA THR A 13 -2.43 -8.09 -26.15
C THR A 13 -3.86 -7.60 -26.24
N ALA A 14 -4.65 -8.05 -27.22
CA ALA A 14 -6.03 -7.62 -27.44
C ALA A 14 -7.03 -8.14 -26.39
N GLY A 15 -6.67 -9.17 -25.60
CA GLY A 15 -7.54 -9.77 -24.59
C GLY A 15 -7.14 -9.43 -23.15
N PRO A 16 -8.02 -9.63 -22.17
CA PRO A 16 -7.72 -9.41 -20.75
C PRO A 16 -6.74 -10.43 -20.16
N LEU A 17 -6.76 -11.69 -20.64
CA LEU A 17 -5.99 -12.79 -20.07
C LEU A 17 -4.48 -12.60 -20.08
N PRO A 18 -3.83 -12.08 -21.13
CA PRO A 18 -2.39 -11.87 -21.14
C PRO A 18 -1.91 -10.94 -20.02
N TRP A 19 -2.65 -9.88 -19.75
CA TRP A 19 -2.31 -8.91 -18.70
C TRP A 19 -2.46 -9.50 -17.30
N LEU A 20 -3.49 -10.30 -17.09
CA LEU A 20 -3.68 -11.06 -15.86
C LEU A 20 -2.52 -12.04 -15.61
N VAL A 21 -2.19 -12.84 -16.63
CA VAL A 21 -1.09 -13.82 -16.56
C VAL A 21 0.25 -13.13 -16.35
N LEU A 22 0.52 -12.05 -17.08
CA LEU A 22 1.74 -11.24 -16.92
C LEU A 22 1.88 -10.74 -15.49
N THR A 23 0.80 -10.15 -14.96
CA THR A 23 0.83 -9.59 -13.59
C THR A 23 1.10 -10.66 -12.55
N ILE A 24 0.41 -11.80 -12.65
CA ILE A 24 0.62 -12.94 -11.74
C ILE A 24 2.05 -13.49 -11.87
N ALA A 25 2.53 -13.69 -13.09
CA ALA A 25 3.87 -14.22 -13.34
C ALA A 25 4.97 -13.27 -12.81
N CYS A 26 4.86 -11.97 -13.09
CA CYS A 26 5.78 -10.95 -12.55
C CYS A 26 5.77 -10.94 -11.02
N TYR A 27 4.58 -11.00 -10.41
CA TYR A 27 4.47 -11.01 -8.96
C TYR A 27 5.05 -12.29 -8.33
N LEU A 28 4.75 -13.47 -8.89
CA LEU A 28 5.29 -14.74 -8.40
C LEU A 28 6.82 -14.79 -8.57
N GLY A 29 7.35 -14.31 -9.70
CA GLY A 29 8.79 -14.18 -9.93
C GLY A 29 9.44 -13.24 -8.89
N ALA A 30 8.80 -12.11 -8.59
CA ALA A 30 9.26 -11.18 -7.57
C ALA A 30 9.22 -11.80 -6.15
N VAL A 31 8.18 -12.55 -5.81
CA VAL A 31 8.09 -13.30 -4.53
C VAL A 31 9.18 -14.36 -4.45
N TRP A 32 9.43 -15.09 -5.52
CA TRP A 32 10.51 -16.08 -5.58
C TRP A 32 11.88 -15.42 -5.36
N LEU A 33 12.15 -14.30 -6.04
CA LEU A 33 13.38 -13.52 -5.89
C LEU A 33 13.54 -13.02 -4.45
N TYR A 34 12.46 -12.46 -3.88
CA TYR A 34 12.43 -11.97 -2.50
C TYR A 34 12.78 -13.07 -1.49
N LYS A 35 12.15 -14.26 -1.63
CA LYS A 35 12.45 -15.41 -0.76
C LYS A 35 13.88 -15.90 -0.92
N ARG A 36 14.39 -15.99 -2.16
CA ARG A 36 15.74 -16.46 -2.45
C ARG A 36 16.83 -15.50 -1.98
N SER A 37 16.55 -14.22 -1.92
CA SER A 37 17.47 -13.17 -1.42
C SER A 37 17.55 -13.06 0.10
N GLY A 38 16.91 -13.95 0.85
CA GLY A 38 16.82 -13.84 2.31
C GLY A 38 15.91 -12.71 2.78
N GLN A 39 14.86 -12.40 2.02
CA GLN A 39 13.85 -11.39 2.33
C GLN A 39 14.42 -9.96 2.44
N GLN A 40 15.36 -9.64 1.57
CA GLN A 40 15.97 -8.32 1.52
C GLN A 40 14.93 -7.21 1.36
N PRO A 41 14.93 -6.16 2.21
CA PRO A 41 13.92 -5.09 2.17
C PRO A 41 13.80 -4.36 0.83
N TRP A 42 14.88 -4.32 0.05
CA TRP A 42 14.93 -3.67 -1.27
C TRP A 42 14.31 -4.51 -2.40
N LEU A 43 14.04 -5.80 -2.15
CA LEU A 43 13.48 -6.73 -3.12
C LEU A 43 12.04 -7.12 -2.78
N ILE A 44 11.31 -6.27 -2.02
CA ILE A 44 9.88 -6.51 -1.76
C ILE A 44 9.13 -6.69 -3.08
N PRO A 45 8.22 -7.68 -3.17
CA PRO A 45 7.61 -8.10 -4.44
C PRO A 45 6.94 -6.96 -5.22
N VAL A 46 6.29 -6.02 -4.56
CA VAL A 46 5.67 -4.86 -5.23
C VAL A 46 6.72 -3.97 -5.88
N PHE A 47 7.85 -3.72 -5.20
CA PHE A 47 8.90 -2.84 -5.70
C PHE A 47 9.65 -3.44 -6.89
N THR A 48 9.71 -4.76 -7.01
CA THR A 48 10.37 -5.45 -8.12
C THR A 48 9.41 -5.77 -9.28
N ALA A 49 8.16 -6.15 -9.00
CA ALA A 49 7.19 -6.50 -10.03
C ALA A 49 6.66 -5.27 -10.81
N VAL A 50 6.37 -4.16 -10.11
CA VAL A 50 5.76 -2.97 -10.75
C VAL A 50 6.64 -2.38 -11.85
N PRO A 51 7.97 -2.14 -11.65
CA PRO A 51 8.82 -1.64 -12.73
C PRO A 51 8.86 -2.56 -13.95
N VAL A 52 8.88 -3.87 -13.74
CA VAL A 52 8.87 -4.85 -14.86
C VAL A 52 7.58 -4.72 -15.66
N ILE A 53 6.42 -4.65 -14.98
CA ILE A 53 5.12 -4.47 -15.66
C ILE A 53 5.08 -3.14 -16.41
N VAL A 54 5.52 -2.04 -15.77
CA VAL A 54 5.58 -0.71 -16.41
C VAL A 54 6.49 -0.74 -17.65
N CYS A 55 7.68 -1.36 -17.56
CA CYS A 55 8.55 -1.52 -18.71
C CYS A 55 7.87 -2.28 -19.86
N VAL A 56 7.15 -3.35 -19.56
CA VAL A 56 6.42 -4.12 -20.59
C VAL A 56 5.33 -3.25 -21.23
N LEU A 57 4.55 -2.50 -20.45
CA LEU A 57 3.52 -1.60 -20.97
C LEU A 57 4.11 -0.53 -21.88
N LEU A 58 5.24 0.08 -21.50
CA LEU A 58 5.93 1.09 -22.30
C LEU A 58 6.50 0.51 -23.59
N LEU A 59 7.13 -0.68 -23.52
CA LEU A 59 7.71 -1.35 -24.69
C LEU A 59 6.65 -1.84 -25.69
N THR A 60 5.48 -2.23 -25.20
CA THR A 60 4.35 -2.68 -26.04
C THR A 60 3.45 -1.52 -26.50
N GLY A 61 3.68 -0.30 -25.98
CA GLY A 61 2.80 0.85 -26.26
C GLY A 61 1.38 0.68 -25.75
N THR A 62 1.16 -0.17 -24.75
CA THR A 62 -0.17 -0.50 -24.25
C THR A 62 -0.68 0.59 -23.30
N PRO A 63 -1.86 1.17 -23.56
CA PRO A 63 -2.47 2.14 -22.66
C PRO A 63 -2.78 1.51 -21.29
N TYR A 64 -2.60 2.27 -20.21
CA TYR A 64 -2.91 1.81 -18.85
C TYR A 64 -4.37 1.31 -18.69
N ALA A 65 -5.32 1.96 -19.37
CA ALA A 65 -6.72 1.58 -19.35
C ALA A 65 -6.95 0.13 -19.85
N THR A 66 -6.23 -0.29 -20.90
CA THR A 66 -6.28 -1.65 -21.42
C THR A 66 -5.73 -2.66 -20.40
N TYR A 67 -4.59 -2.34 -19.79
CA TYR A 67 -4.02 -3.16 -18.71
C TYR A 67 -4.97 -3.28 -17.52
N GLN A 68 -5.55 -2.17 -17.08
CA GLN A 68 -6.49 -2.13 -15.95
C GLN A 68 -7.73 -3.00 -16.21
N GLN A 69 -8.29 -2.96 -17.41
CA GLN A 69 -9.40 -3.84 -17.80
C GLN A 69 -8.98 -5.31 -17.78
N GLY A 70 -7.78 -5.63 -18.28
CA GLY A 70 -7.23 -6.98 -18.28
C GLY A 70 -7.00 -7.54 -16.87
N THR A 71 -6.72 -6.69 -15.90
CA THR A 71 -6.46 -7.09 -14.49
C THR A 71 -7.65 -6.87 -13.56
N ALA A 72 -8.84 -6.56 -14.07
CA ALA A 72 -10.04 -6.27 -13.27
C ALA A 72 -10.41 -7.39 -12.29
N TRP A 73 -10.20 -8.65 -12.66
CA TRP A 73 -10.41 -9.81 -11.79
C TRP A 73 -9.55 -9.77 -10.51
N LEU A 74 -8.31 -9.27 -10.58
CA LEU A 74 -7.47 -9.10 -9.40
C LEU A 74 -8.06 -8.04 -8.46
N SER A 75 -8.57 -6.95 -9.02
CA SER A 75 -9.23 -5.89 -8.24
C SER A 75 -10.49 -6.42 -7.53
N LEU A 76 -11.27 -7.29 -8.17
CA LEU A 76 -12.43 -7.94 -7.57
C LEU A 76 -12.04 -8.80 -6.36
N LEU A 77 -10.89 -9.47 -6.40
CA LEU A 77 -10.40 -10.32 -5.30
C LEU A 77 -9.92 -9.53 -4.07
N VAL A 78 -9.68 -8.22 -4.20
CA VAL A 78 -9.26 -7.38 -3.06
C VAL A 78 -10.30 -7.37 -1.94
N GLY A 79 -11.59 -7.33 -2.27
CA GLY A 79 -12.67 -7.38 -1.28
C GLY A 79 -12.64 -8.64 -0.42
N PRO A 80 -12.78 -9.83 -1.00
CA PRO A 80 -12.68 -11.10 -0.26
C PRO A 80 -11.34 -11.25 0.49
N ALA A 81 -10.22 -10.86 -0.12
CA ALA A 81 -8.91 -10.91 0.55
C ALA A 81 -8.87 -10.02 1.79
N THR A 82 -9.46 -8.83 1.74
CA THR A 82 -9.55 -7.92 2.90
C THR A 82 -10.42 -8.53 4.00
N VAL A 83 -11.55 -9.15 3.65
CA VAL A 83 -12.41 -9.85 4.63
C VAL A 83 -11.67 -11.04 5.25
N ALA A 84 -10.88 -11.78 4.48
CA ALA A 84 -10.09 -12.91 4.99
C ALA A 84 -9.07 -12.50 6.07
N LEU A 85 -8.63 -11.23 6.11
CA LEU A 85 -7.79 -10.69 7.19
C LEU A 85 -8.48 -10.73 8.57
N ALA A 86 -9.80 -10.89 8.62
CA ALA A 86 -10.52 -11.08 9.88
C ALA A 86 -10.12 -12.38 10.61
N LEU A 87 -9.70 -13.41 9.88
CA LEU A 87 -9.31 -14.70 10.48
C LEU A 87 -8.08 -14.56 11.42
N PRO A 88 -6.92 -14.02 10.98
CA PRO A 88 -5.79 -13.79 11.86
C PRO A 88 -6.09 -12.80 12.98
N LEU A 89 -6.95 -11.80 12.73
CA LEU A 89 -7.41 -10.86 13.76
C LEU A 89 -8.19 -11.57 14.86
N TYR A 90 -9.14 -12.44 14.49
CA TYR A 90 -9.92 -13.22 15.43
C TYR A 90 -9.04 -14.14 16.28
N ALA A 91 -8.03 -14.76 15.69
CA ALA A 91 -7.06 -15.58 16.40
C ALA A 91 -6.26 -14.78 17.47
N GLN A 92 -6.07 -13.48 17.28
CA GLN A 92 -5.35 -12.59 18.21
C GLN A 92 -6.28 -11.75 19.11
N ARG A 93 -7.59 -12.02 19.13
CA ARG A 93 -8.60 -11.18 19.81
C ARG A 93 -8.31 -10.89 21.28
N ASP A 94 -7.79 -11.88 22.02
CA ASP A 94 -7.52 -11.72 23.46
C ASP A 94 -6.29 -10.83 23.70
N ARG A 95 -5.30 -10.89 22.83
CA ARG A 95 -4.14 -9.99 22.85
C ARG A 95 -4.54 -8.56 22.44
N ILE A 96 -5.36 -8.42 21.41
CA ILE A 96 -5.91 -7.13 20.95
C ILE A 96 -6.73 -6.50 22.08
N ARG A 97 -7.59 -7.26 22.75
CA ARG A 97 -8.38 -6.76 23.90
C ARG A 97 -7.49 -6.27 25.05
N ARG A 98 -6.41 -6.97 25.35
CA ARG A 98 -5.46 -6.53 26.41
C ARG A 98 -4.69 -5.28 26.01
N LEU A 99 -4.41 -5.10 24.73
CA LEU A 99 -3.61 -3.99 24.19
C LEU A 99 -4.47 -2.84 23.63
N TRP A 100 -5.79 -2.81 23.89
CA TRP A 100 -6.68 -1.83 23.29
C TRP A 100 -6.25 -0.37 23.54
N ARG A 101 -5.78 -0.04 24.77
CA ARG A 101 -5.31 1.31 25.11
C ARG A 101 -4.09 1.74 24.31
N PRO A 102 -2.95 0.99 24.30
CA PRO A 102 -1.82 1.36 23.47
C PRO A 102 -2.16 1.34 21.97
N ILE A 103 -3.03 0.45 21.50
CA ILE A 103 -3.50 0.45 20.11
C ILE A 103 -4.23 1.76 19.80
N ALA A 104 -5.19 2.17 20.62
CA ALA A 104 -5.95 3.39 20.41
C ALA A 104 -5.07 4.65 20.44
N VAL A 105 -4.18 4.76 21.42
CA VAL A 105 -3.25 5.90 21.53
C VAL A 105 -2.30 5.94 20.33
N SER A 106 -1.68 4.81 19.97
CA SER A 106 -0.77 4.74 18.84
C SER A 106 -1.47 5.03 17.51
N LEU A 107 -2.72 4.59 17.36
CA LEU A 107 -3.53 4.88 16.17
C LEU A 107 -3.80 6.39 16.04
N VAL A 108 -4.30 7.03 17.10
CA VAL A 108 -4.65 8.46 17.07
C VAL A 108 -3.39 9.29 16.84
N VAL A 109 -2.34 9.06 17.63
CA VAL A 109 -1.08 9.79 17.50
C VAL A 109 -0.45 9.56 16.13
N GLY A 110 -0.37 8.31 15.69
CA GLY A 110 0.22 7.97 14.39
C GLY A 110 -0.56 8.55 13.21
N CYS A 111 -1.89 8.49 13.23
CA CYS A 111 -2.74 9.09 12.20
C CYS A 111 -2.55 10.61 12.13
N VAL A 112 -2.64 11.30 13.28
CA VAL A 112 -2.47 12.76 13.35
C VAL A 112 -1.07 13.18 12.90
N VAL A 113 -0.03 12.51 13.40
CA VAL A 113 1.36 12.79 12.98
C VAL A 113 1.54 12.54 11.49
N ALA A 114 0.97 11.47 10.93
CA ALA A 114 1.07 11.17 9.50
C ALA A 114 0.43 12.27 8.63
N LEU A 115 -0.78 12.72 8.98
CA LEU A 115 -1.48 13.80 8.28
C LEU A 115 -0.75 15.13 8.40
N LEU A 116 -0.46 15.56 9.62
CA LEU A 116 0.16 16.86 9.87
C LEU A 116 1.59 16.95 9.33
N SER A 117 2.38 15.89 9.47
CA SER A 117 3.75 15.89 8.92
C SER A 117 3.76 15.92 7.40
N ALA A 118 2.84 15.21 6.73
CA ALA A 118 2.74 15.23 5.27
C ALA A 118 2.41 16.63 4.77
N MET A 119 1.38 17.25 5.33
CA MET A 119 0.97 18.61 4.95
C MET A 119 2.01 19.67 5.38
N GLY A 120 2.51 19.58 6.61
CA GLY A 120 3.48 20.54 7.14
C GLY A 120 4.81 20.52 6.38
N ILE A 121 5.32 19.34 6.02
CA ILE A 121 6.54 19.24 5.21
C ILE A 121 6.27 19.81 3.81
N ALA A 122 5.15 19.45 3.16
CA ALA A 122 4.80 19.99 1.86
C ALA A 122 4.66 21.52 1.89
N TRP A 123 4.05 22.07 2.92
CA TRP A 123 3.95 23.52 3.14
C TRP A 123 5.32 24.19 3.29
N LEU A 124 6.22 23.60 4.06
CA LEU A 124 7.59 24.12 4.23
C LEU A 124 8.37 24.19 2.91
N PHE A 125 8.07 23.30 1.96
CA PHE A 125 8.65 23.34 0.61
C PHE A 125 7.85 24.19 -0.37
N GLY A 126 6.86 24.97 0.08
CA GLY A 126 6.07 25.87 -0.77
C GLY A 126 5.06 25.17 -1.67
N ALA A 127 4.63 23.95 -1.31
CA ALA A 127 3.62 23.23 -2.09
C ALA A 127 2.25 23.93 -2.03
N SER A 128 1.49 23.85 -3.11
CA SER A 128 0.11 24.34 -3.17
C SER A 128 -0.79 23.55 -2.21
N MET A 129 -1.93 24.16 -1.83
CA MET A 129 -2.95 23.48 -1.00
C MET A 129 -3.42 22.19 -1.67
N GLU A 130 -3.61 22.20 -2.99
CA GLU A 130 -3.97 21.02 -3.78
C GLU A 130 -2.95 19.87 -3.59
N SER A 131 -1.65 20.19 -3.62
CA SER A 131 -0.58 19.19 -3.38
C SER A 131 -0.59 18.71 -1.93
N MET A 132 -0.75 19.61 -0.95
CA MET A 132 -0.81 19.25 0.47
C MET A 132 -1.96 18.30 0.78
N VAL A 133 -3.15 18.59 0.24
CA VAL A 133 -4.34 17.74 0.37
C VAL A 133 -4.15 16.38 -0.29
N SER A 134 -3.47 16.34 -1.43
CA SER A 134 -3.13 15.09 -2.13
C SER A 134 -2.21 14.19 -1.29
N LEU A 135 -1.26 14.77 -0.59
CA LEU A 135 -0.27 14.06 0.23
C LEU A 135 -0.80 13.66 1.60
N ALA A 136 -1.80 14.36 2.12
CA ALA A 136 -2.33 14.14 3.47
C ALA A 136 -2.70 12.68 3.73
N PRO A 137 -3.52 11.99 2.92
CA PRO A 137 -3.96 10.62 3.19
C PRO A 137 -2.94 9.54 2.78
N LYS A 138 -1.65 9.86 2.55
CA LYS A 138 -0.61 8.95 2.03
C LYS A 138 -0.43 7.65 2.82
N SER A 139 -0.79 7.64 4.11
CA SER A 139 -0.66 6.44 4.97
C SER A 139 -1.93 5.58 5.01
N ALA A 140 -3.00 6.00 4.35
CA ALA A 140 -4.18 5.17 4.11
C ALA A 140 -4.00 4.32 2.84
N THR A 141 -4.88 3.32 2.66
CA THR A 141 -4.90 2.53 1.42
C THR A 141 -5.47 3.33 0.25
N ILE A 142 -5.06 3.00 -0.98
CA ILE A 142 -5.50 3.66 -2.22
C ILE A 142 -7.02 3.85 -2.29
N PRO A 143 -7.88 2.83 -2.01
CA PRO A 143 -9.33 3.00 -2.06
C PRO A 143 -9.90 4.05 -1.11
N ILE A 144 -9.16 4.42 -0.06
CA ILE A 144 -9.55 5.46 0.90
C ILE A 144 -8.87 6.79 0.56
N ALA A 145 -7.59 6.74 0.23
CA ALA A 145 -6.79 7.94 0.00
C ALA A 145 -7.25 8.75 -1.22
N LEU A 146 -7.57 8.07 -2.34
CA LEU A 146 -7.94 8.76 -3.58
C LEU A 146 -9.25 9.54 -3.46
N PRO A 147 -10.37 8.92 -2.99
CA PRO A 147 -11.62 9.66 -2.79
C PRO A 147 -11.50 10.79 -1.77
N LEU A 148 -10.67 10.63 -0.73
CA LEU A 148 -10.43 11.70 0.23
C LEU A 148 -9.69 12.88 -0.41
N ALA A 149 -8.61 12.61 -1.15
CA ALA A 149 -7.87 13.66 -1.85
C ALA A 149 -8.78 14.41 -2.85
N GLU A 150 -9.53 13.69 -3.67
CA GLU A 150 -10.46 14.27 -4.64
C GLU A 150 -11.55 15.12 -3.98
N ARG A 151 -12.15 14.61 -2.90
CA ARG A 151 -13.22 15.33 -2.16
C ARG A 151 -12.79 16.70 -1.65
N PHE A 152 -11.52 16.85 -1.27
CA PHE A 152 -10.98 18.09 -0.70
C PHE A 152 -10.14 18.90 -1.71
N GLY A 153 -10.29 18.62 -3.01
CA GLY A 153 -9.65 19.40 -4.08
C GLY A 153 -8.18 19.06 -4.33
N GLY A 154 -7.73 17.88 -3.90
CA GLY A 154 -6.42 17.32 -4.24
C GLY A 154 -6.43 16.53 -5.55
N LEU A 155 -5.26 16.13 -6.02
CA LEU A 155 -5.03 15.33 -7.23
C LEU A 155 -5.00 13.84 -6.87
N PRO A 156 -5.98 13.00 -7.32
CA PRO A 156 -5.97 11.56 -7.06
C PRO A 156 -4.71 10.85 -7.56
N SER A 157 -4.16 11.28 -8.70
CA SER A 157 -2.93 10.73 -9.26
C SER A 157 -1.72 10.96 -8.34
N LEU A 158 -1.60 12.17 -7.76
CA LEU A 158 -0.54 12.49 -6.81
C LEU A 158 -0.73 11.70 -5.50
N ALA A 159 -1.97 11.58 -5.02
CA ALA A 159 -2.30 10.77 -3.85
C ALA A 159 -1.93 9.30 -4.07
N ALA A 160 -2.21 8.72 -5.25
CA ALA A 160 -1.84 7.34 -5.59
C ALA A 160 -0.32 7.13 -5.52
N VAL A 161 0.46 8.04 -6.10
CA VAL A 161 1.93 7.99 -6.06
C VAL A 161 2.44 8.13 -4.62
N ALA A 162 1.90 9.07 -3.85
CA ALA A 162 2.28 9.28 -2.45
C ALA A 162 2.01 8.05 -1.58
N VAL A 163 0.85 7.41 -1.75
CA VAL A 163 0.51 6.14 -1.09
C VAL A 163 1.51 5.05 -1.47
N ALA A 164 1.79 4.86 -2.78
CA ALA A 164 2.71 3.83 -3.23
C ALA A 164 4.12 4.02 -2.66
N ILE A 165 4.68 5.24 -2.74
CA ILE A 165 5.99 5.57 -2.20
C ILE A 165 6.01 5.37 -0.68
N THR A 166 4.97 5.83 0.03
CA THR A 166 4.89 5.68 1.50
C THR A 166 4.85 4.22 1.91
N GLY A 167 4.09 3.39 1.21
CA GLY A 167 4.02 1.95 1.48
C GLY A 167 5.36 1.25 1.27
N ILE A 168 6.05 1.55 0.17
CA ILE A 168 7.36 0.98 -0.15
C ILE A 168 8.41 1.46 0.87
N ALA A 169 8.53 2.79 1.05
CA ALA A 169 9.52 3.38 1.96
C ALA A 169 9.26 2.95 3.42
N GLY A 170 8.01 2.97 3.88
CA GLY A 170 7.64 2.53 5.22
C GLY A 170 7.98 1.06 5.46
N THR A 171 7.74 0.20 4.47
CA THR A 171 8.07 -1.23 4.56
C THR A 171 9.59 -1.48 4.65
N ILE A 172 10.40 -0.61 4.06
CA ILE A 172 11.86 -0.70 4.12
C ILE A 172 12.40 -0.09 5.43
N VAL A 173 11.91 1.10 5.79
CA VAL A 173 12.48 1.92 6.87
C VAL A 173 11.98 1.49 8.26
N ALA A 174 10.70 1.10 8.40
CA ALA A 174 10.15 0.76 9.71
C ALA A 174 10.91 -0.36 10.44
N PRO A 175 11.29 -1.48 9.82
CA PRO A 175 12.10 -2.50 10.48
C PRO A 175 13.48 -2.01 10.91
N LEU A 176 14.08 -1.08 10.18
CA LEU A 176 15.38 -0.49 10.56
C LEU A 176 15.23 0.35 11.82
N ILE A 177 14.19 1.19 11.89
CA ILE A 177 13.90 2.01 13.07
C ILE A 177 13.57 1.10 14.27
N LEU A 178 12.76 0.09 14.11
CA LEU A 178 12.39 -0.83 15.18
C LEU A 178 13.59 -1.61 15.73
N ARG A 179 14.53 -2.01 14.87
CA ARG A 179 15.81 -2.60 15.29
C ARG A 179 16.65 -1.60 16.08
N LEU A 180 16.75 -0.35 15.64
CA LEU A 180 17.45 0.70 16.36
C LEU A 180 16.85 0.94 17.75
N LEU A 181 15.52 0.88 17.85
CA LEU A 181 14.78 0.99 19.11
C LEU A 181 14.78 -0.31 19.93
N ARG A 182 15.46 -1.36 19.44
CA ARG A 182 15.51 -2.71 20.08
C ARG A 182 14.12 -3.30 20.34
N CYS A 183 13.16 -2.95 19.49
CA CYS A 183 11.79 -3.50 19.55
C CYS A 183 11.73 -4.81 18.80
N THR A 184 11.41 -5.89 19.51
CA THR A 184 11.36 -7.26 18.97
C THR A 184 9.96 -7.90 19.07
N ASP A 185 8.96 -7.16 19.57
CA ASP A 185 7.59 -7.67 19.66
C ASP A 185 6.91 -7.66 18.28
N PRO A 186 6.51 -8.84 17.74
CA PRO A 186 5.86 -8.92 16.44
C PRO A 186 4.54 -8.13 16.35
N ALA A 187 3.83 -7.92 17.47
CA ALA A 187 2.61 -7.13 17.47
C ALA A 187 2.91 -5.66 17.24
N VAL A 188 3.97 -5.13 17.86
CA VAL A 188 4.41 -3.74 17.67
C VAL A 188 4.94 -3.53 16.25
N GLU A 189 5.77 -4.46 15.77
CA GLU A 189 6.30 -4.41 14.41
C GLU A 189 5.18 -4.42 13.37
N GLY A 190 4.25 -5.36 13.51
CA GLY A 190 3.09 -5.45 12.62
C GLY A 190 2.24 -4.19 12.67
N PHE A 191 1.91 -3.69 13.87
CA PHE A 191 1.10 -2.49 14.03
C PHE A 191 1.75 -1.26 13.39
N ALA A 192 3.05 -1.06 13.59
CA ALA A 192 3.80 0.04 12.98
C ALA A 192 3.78 -0.05 11.44
N LEU A 193 4.00 -1.25 10.87
CA LEU A 193 3.97 -1.48 9.42
C LEU A 193 2.57 -1.25 8.84
N GLY A 194 1.52 -1.71 9.49
CA GLY A 194 0.15 -1.51 9.04
C GLY A 194 -0.29 -0.05 9.08
N LEU A 195 0.12 0.68 10.12
CA LEU A 195 -0.20 2.09 10.31
C LEU A 195 0.52 3.00 9.29
N THR A 196 1.78 2.72 8.99
CA THR A 196 2.62 3.59 8.15
C THR A 196 2.64 3.15 6.69
N ALA A 197 2.74 1.85 6.43
CA ALA A 197 2.93 1.26 5.11
C ALA A 197 1.70 0.50 4.58
N HIS A 198 0.56 0.65 5.26
CA HIS A 198 -0.76 0.14 4.86
C HIS A 198 -0.73 -1.28 4.26
N ALA A 199 -1.31 -1.50 3.06
CA ALA A 199 -1.42 -2.82 2.44
C ALA A 199 -0.05 -3.44 2.09
N ILE A 200 0.95 -2.63 1.68
CA ILE A 200 2.30 -3.12 1.33
C ILE A 200 3.01 -3.64 2.59
N GLY A 201 2.96 -2.87 3.69
CA GLY A 201 3.50 -3.30 4.97
C GLY A 201 2.78 -4.52 5.54
N THR A 202 1.46 -4.58 5.39
CA THR A 202 0.64 -5.71 5.83
C THR A 202 0.98 -6.98 5.06
N ALA A 203 1.12 -6.91 3.74
CA ALA A 203 1.53 -8.06 2.92
C ALA A 203 2.88 -8.63 3.36
N ARG A 204 3.83 -7.78 3.69
CA ARG A 204 5.12 -8.20 4.26
C ARG A 204 4.96 -8.82 5.65
N SER A 205 4.21 -8.16 6.54
CA SER A 205 4.00 -8.62 7.91
C SER A 205 3.39 -10.02 7.99
N ILE A 206 2.44 -10.33 7.09
CA ILE A 206 1.82 -11.66 6.96
C ILE A 206 2.87 -12.73 6.59
N GLN A 207 3.84 -12.38 5.73
CA GLN A 207 4.90 -13.31 5.33
C GLN A 207 5.95 -13.54 6.42
N MET A 208 6.11 -12.60 7.34
CA MET A 208 7.11 -12.68 8.43
C MET A 208 6.61 -13.49 9.62
N ASN A 209 5.42 -13.16 10.12
CA ASN A 209 4.89 -13.76 11.35
C ASN A 209 3.37 -13.60 11.42
N PRO A 210 2.60 -14.64 11.81
CA PRO A 210 1.14 -14.54 11.92
C PRO A 210 0.65 -13.44 12.86
N THR A 211 1.36 -13.20 13.98
CA THR A 211 1.01 -12.12 14.92
C THR A 211 1.27 -10.76 14.29
N ALA A 212 2.43 -10.55 13.65
CA ALA A 212 2.73 -9.31 12.95
C ALA A 212 1.71 -9.04 11.83
N GLY A 213 1.33 -10.08 11.07
CA GLY A 213 0.29 -9.99 10.04
C GLY A 213 -1.06 -9.54 10.59
N ALA A 214 -1.51 -10.12 11.71
CA ALA A 214 -2.76 -9.77 12.36
C ALA A 214 -2.75 -8.31 12.85
N PHE A 215 -1.73 -7.89 13.58
CA PHE A 215 -1.64 -6.52 14.09
C PHE A 215 -1.45 -5.48 12.97
N SER A 216 -0.79 -5.85 11.87
CA SER A 216 -0.65 -5.00 10.69
C SER A 216 -1.99 -4.81 9.97
N ALA A 217 -2.76 -5.89 9.78
CA ALA A 217 -4.10 -5.82 9.21
C ALA A 217 -5.04 -4.96 10.06
N LEU A 218 -4.97 -5.11 11.39
CA LEU A 218 -5.72 -4.28 12.34
C LEU A 218 -5.37 -2.80 12.17
N ALA A 219 -4.08 -2.48 12.21
CA ALA A 219 -3.59 -1.09 12.10
C ALA A 219 -3.96 -0.48 10.76
N MET A 220 -3.80 -1.21 9.66
CA MET A 220 -4.19 -0.77 8.31
C MET A 220 -5.68 -0.41 8.24
N GLY A 221 -6.55 -1.30 8.74
CA GLY A 221 -8.01 -1.06 8.72
C GLY A 221 -8.41 0.11 9.60
N LEU A 222 -7.92 0.16 10.84
CA LEU A 222 -8.20 1.24 11.78
C LEU A 222 -7.65 2.59 11.28
N ASN A 223 -6.45 2.60 10.69
CA ASN A 223 -5.86 3.83 10.14
C ASN A 223 -6.65 4.37 8.96
N GLY A 224 -7.19 3.48 8.12
CA GLY A 224 -8.10 3.88 7.04
C GLY A 224 -9.32 4.63 7.57
N VAL A 225 -9.99 4.07 8.59
CA VAL A 225 -11.13 4.72 9.26
C VAL A 225 -10.70 6.01 9.97
N ALA A 226 -9.60 5.99 10.71
CA ALA A 226 -9.08 7.17 11.41
C ALA A 226 -8.76 8.31 10.44
N THR A 227 -8.13 8.02 9.31
CA THR A 227 -7.81 9.01 8.26
C THR A 227 -9.09 9.57 7.63
N ALA A 228 -10.09 8.71 7.36
CA ALA A 228 -11.38 9.13 6.81
C ALA A 228 -12.16 10.07 7.73
N VAL A 229 -11.96 9.97 9.05
CA VAL A 229 -12.56 10.86 10.06
C VAL A 229 -11.66 12.09 10.30
N ALA A 230 -10.36 11.90 10.44
CA ALA A 230 -9.43 12.96 10.83
C ALA A 230 -9.20 13.99 9.71
N MET A 231 -9.16 13.56 8.45
CA MET A 231 -8.92 14.47 7.32
C MET A 231 -10.04 15.52 7.14
N PRO A 232 -11.35 15.16 7.15
CA PRO A 232 -12.42 16.16 7.15
C PRO A 232 -12.34 17.14 8.31
N LEU A 233 -12.02 16.66 9.51
CA LEU A 233 -11.88 17.53 10.69
C LEU A 233 -10.71 18.50 10.51
N LEU A 234 -9.58 18.02 9.98
CA LEU A 234 -8.43 18.87 9.70
C LEU A 234 -8.75 19.94 8.63
N MET A 235 -9.44 19.55 7.58
CA MET A 235 -9.84 20.48 6.50
C MET A 235 -10.87 21.53 6.96
N ALA A 236 -11.66 21.23 7.98
CA ALA A 236 -12.59 22.20 8.58
C ALA A 236 -11.89 23.25 9.48
N LEU A 237 -10.64 22.99 9.86
CA LEU A 237 -9.82 23.89 10.70
C LEU A 237 -8.86 24.78 9.88
N LEU A 238 -8.70 24.49 8.60
CA LEU A 238 -7.85 25.25 7.64
C LEU A 238 -8.69 26.19 6.80
#